data_70b437366e3b95da35827d48b89d4678
#
_entry.id   70b437366e3b95da35827d48b89d4678
#
_cell.length_a   1.000
_cell.length_b   1.000
_cell.length_c   1.000
_cell.angle_alpha   90.00
_cell.angle_beta   90.00
_cell.angle_gamma   90.00
#
_symmetry.space_group_name_H-M   'P 1'
#
loop_
_entity.id
_entity.type
_entity.pdbx_description
1 polymer ?
#
loop_
_entity_poly.entity_id
_entity_poly.type
_entity_poly.pdbx_seq_one_letter_code
_entity_poly.pdbx_strand_id
1 'polypeptide(L)'
;AVAQAAMETGVARIEIDIEEYREELEGRLGMSRKVMRVMINKARTHPKRIVFPEGDQLPVIKACETILDERMAQPILLGPRQRIEAMAEESGIPLDSALEIIDPRTTDRHDRYEQEFYRMRQRKGVTVSLAHELMLLRNYFGAMMVHLGEADGIVSGLTTNYADTLRPALQIIGTRPDVRKAAGMTILAMRDQLYFFADVSVTIDPTAEELADIAI
;
A
#
# COMPACT_ATOMS: atom_id res chain seq x y z
N ALA A 1 28.28 -3.06 13.92
CA ALA A 1 28.83 -4.41 14.03
C ALA A 1 30.34 -4.45 13.68
N VAL A 2 30.78 -4.19 12.42
CA VAL A 2 32.21 -4.31 12.01
C VAL A 2 33.11 -3.38 12.81
N ALA A 3 32.75 -2.09 12.94
CA ALA A 3 33.53 -1.11 13.71
C ALA A 3 33.62 -1.48 15.19
N GLN A 4 32.53 -1.96 15.78
CA GLN A 4 32.50 -2.42 17.17
C GLN A 4 33.39 -3.64 17.38
N ALA A 5 33.27 -4.67 16.50
CA ALA A 5 34.14 -5.85 16.56
C ALA A 5 35.63 -5.49 16.40
N ALA A 6 35.96 -4.51 15.55
CA ALA A 6 37.33 -4.06 15.37
C ALA A 6 37.91 -3.39 16.63
N MET A 7 37.10 -2.65 17.39
CA MET A 7 37.52 -2.09 18.67
C MET A 7 37.65 -3.16 19.76
N GLU A 8 36.70 -4.10 19.84
CA GLU A 8 36.73 -5.20 20.81
C GLU A 8 37.93 -6.14 20.59
N THR A 9 38.33 -6.33 19.33
CA THR A 9 39.50 -7.18 18.99
C THR A 9 40.83 -6.43 18.97
N GLY A 10 40.82 -5.10 19.22
CA GLY A 10 42.03 -4.30 19.27
C GLY A 10 42.69 -4.02 17.90
N VAL A 11 42.02 -4.33 16.79
CA VAL A 11 42.53 -4.03 15.43
C VAL A 11 42.09 -2.67 14.91
N ALA A 12 41.20 -1.98 15.63
CA ALA A 12 40.82 -0.63 15.29
C ALA A 12 41.99 0.35 15.45
N ARG A 13 42.21 1.19 14.44
CA ARG A 13 43.24 2.24 14.48
C ARG A 13 42.77 3.51 15.20
N ILE A 14 41.50 3.67 15.38
CA ILE A 14 40.83 4.83 15.98
C ILE A 14 39.71 4.29 16.86
N GLU A 15 39.61 4.80 18.08
CA GLU A 15 38.42 4.60 18.91
C GLU A 15 37.35 5.61 18.52
N ILE A 16 36.14 5.13 18.29
CA ILE A 16 35.00 5.96 17.88
C ILE A 16 33.81 5.65 18.77
N ASP A 17 32.98 6.67 19.04
CA ASP A 17 31.66 6.45 19.60
C ASP A 17 30.79 5.75 18.54
N ILE A 18 30.27 4.58 18.87
CA ILE A 18 29.51 3.75 17.93
C ILE A 18 28.17 4.40 17.55
N GLU A 19 27.53 5.11 18.49
CA GLU A 19 26.26 5.77 18.21
C GLU A 19 26.48 7.02 17.34
N GLU A 20 27.48 7.83 17.65
CA GLU A 20 27.86 9.00 16.85
C GLU A 20 28.27 8.57 15.42
N TYR A 21 29.05 7.51 15.29
CA TYR A 21 29.45 6.97 13.99
C TYR A 21 28.26 6.40 13.20
N ARG A 22 27.30 5.79 13.89
CA ARG A 22 26.05 5.34 13.27
C ARG A 22 25.27 6.52 12.73
N GLU A 23 25.11 7.58 13.52
CA GLU A 23 24.43 8.82 13.10
C GLU A 23 25.13 9.48 11.89
N GLU A 24 26.47 9.52 11.91
CA GLU A 24 27.25 10.04 10.78
C GLU A 24 27.02 9.22 9.50
N LEU A 25 27.07 7.89 9.59
CA LEU A 25 26.80 7.00 8.44
C LEU A 25 25.35 7.15 7.95
N GLU A 26 24.38 7.29 8.85
CA GLU A 26 23.00 7.55 8.50
C GLU A 26 22.81 8.90 7.81
N GLY A 27 23.52 9.94 8.27
CA GLY A 27 23.54 11.24 7.61
C GLY A 27 24.06 11.19 6.18
N ARG A 28 25.07 10.35 5.89
CA ARG A 28 25.61 10.14 4.53
C ARG A 28 24.62 9.50 3.56
N LEU A 29 23.60 8.78 4.06
CA LEU A 29 22.60 8.09 3.24
C LEU A 29 21.56 9.02 2.58
N GLY A 30 21.49 10.28 3.00
CA GLY A 30 20.50 11.27 2.54
C GLY A 30 19.13 11.11 3.22
N MET A 31 18.36 12.20 3.20
CA MET A 31 17.06 12.30 3.89
C MET A 31 16.06 11.24 3.42
N SER A 32 16.01 10.95 2.12
CA SER A 32 15.08 9.96 1.56
C SER A 32 15.25 8.57 2.16
N ARG A 33 16.50 8.10 2.29
CA ARG A 33 16.78 6.79 2.89
C ARG A 33 16.50 6.75 4.39
N LYS A 34 16.79 7.85 5.10
CA LYS A 34 16.48 7.98 6.53
C LYS A 34 14.97 7.85 6.77
N VAL A 35 14.16 8.57 6.00
CA VAL A 35 12.70 8.52 6.09
C VAL A 35 12.16 7.14 5.73
N MET A 36 12.62 6.54 4.63
CA MET A 36 12.21 5.20 4.23
C MET A 36 12.53 4.17 5.32
N ARG A 37 13.71 4.26 5.93
CA ARG A 37 14.09 3.35 7.02
C ARG A 37 13.19 3.50 8.26
N VAL A 38 12.84 4.73 8.63
CA VAL A 38 11.91 4.98 9.74
C VAL A 38 10.53 4.39 9.41
N MET A 39 10.03 4.59 8.18
CA MET A 39 8.75 4.02 7.73
C MET A 39 8.77 2.48 7.73
N ILE A 40 9.82 1.87 7.20
CA ILE A 40 9.99 0.41 7.18
C ILE A 40 10.05 -0.15 8.62
N ASN A 41 10.85 0.45 9.49
CA ASN A 41 10.93 0.01 10.88
C ASN A 41 9.58 0.13 11.61
N LYS A 42 8.83 1.22 11.37
CA LYS A 42 7.48 1.38 11.91
C LYS A 42 6.51 0.33 11.35
N ALA A 43 6.58 0.04 10.06
CA ALA A 43 5.75 -0.98 9.44
C ALA A 43 6.01 -2.38 10.03
N ARG A 44 7.27 -2.73 10.28
CA ARG A 44 7.68 -4.01 10.91
C ARG A 44 7.15 -4.21 12.33
N THR A 45 6.89 -3.14 13.07
CA THR A 45 6.34 -3.28 14.44
C THR A 45 4.87 -3.67 14.44
N HIS A 46 4.12 -3.31 13.41
CA HIS A 46 2.69 -3.61 13.28
C HIS A 46 2.36 -3.88 11.80
N PRO A 47 2.77 -5.04 11.25
CA PRO A 47 2.51 -5.36 9.85
C PRO A 47 1.02 -5.33 9.52
N LYS A 48 0.66 -4.59 8.48
CA LYS A 48 -0.71 -4.41 8.02
C LYS A 48 -1.03 -5.33 6.86
N ARG A 49 -2.29 -5.74 6.75
CA ARG A 49 -2.80 -6.50 5.60
C ARG A 49 -3.06 -5.55 4.45
N ILE A 50 -2.31 -5.68 3.38
CA ILE A 50 -2.38 -4.78 2.23
C ILE A 50 -2.82 -5.54 0.98
N VAL A 51 -3.92 -5.08 0.37
CA VAL A 51 -4.45 -5.67 -0.86
C VAL A 51 -3.78 -5.05 -2.08
N PHE A 52 -3.37 -5.90 -3.01
CA PHE A 52 -2.84 -5.56 -4.31
C PHE A 52 -3.76 -6.07 -5.42
N PRO A 53 -4.66 -5.25 -5.97
CA PRO A 53 -5.61 -5.66 -7.01
C PRO A 53 -4.96 -6.18 -8.29
N GLU A 54 -3.77 -5.70 -8.62
CA GLU A 54 -3.01 -6.07 -9.81
C GLU A 54 -2.03 -7.22 -9.52
N GLY A 55 -2.49 -8.21 -8.76
CA GLY A 55 -1.67 -9.33 -8.24
C GLY A 55 -1.06 -10.22 -9.33
N ASP A 56 -1.60 -10.21 -10.56
CA ASP A 56 -1.06 -10.92 -11.71
C ASP A 56 -0.07 -10.08 -12.54
N GLN A 57 0.54 -9.07 -11.93
CA GLN A 57 1.59 -8.27 -12.55
C GLN A 57 2.94 -8.59 -11.90
N LEU A 58 3.94 -8.92 -12.70
CA LEU A 58 5.27 -9.31 -12.23
C LEU A 58 5.90 -8.29 -11.28
N PRO A 59 5.84 -6.96 -11.52
CA PRO A 59 6.36 -5.98 -10.55
C PRO A 59 5.67 -6.04 -9.19
N VAL A 60 4.38 -6.36 -9.15
CA VAL A 60 3.61 -6.49 -7.90
C VAL A 60 4.03 -7.76 -7.15
N ILE A 61 4.20 -8.88 -7.85
CA ILE A 61 4.66 -10.14 -7.26
C ILE A 61 6.05 -9.95 -6.62
N LYS A 62 7.00 -9.32 -7.34
CA LYS A 62 8.34 -8.99 -6.82
C LYS A 62 8.29 -8.06 -5.59
N ALA A 63 7.41 -7.06 -5.62
CA ALA A 63 7.23 -6.18 -4.47
C ALA A 63 6.68 -6.93 -3.26
N CYS A 64 5.73 -7.84 -3.44
CA CYS A 64 5.17 -8.65 -2.37
C CYS A 64 6.17 -9.63 -1.76
N GLU A 65 7.05 -10.23 -2.57
CA GLU A 65 8.19 -11.02 -2.07
C GLU A 65 9.06 -10.16 -1.13
N THR A 66 9.51 -9.00 -1.60
CA THR A 66 10.32 -8.08 -0.79
C THR A 66 9.60 -7.65 0.49
N ILE A 67 8.29 -7.39 0.43
CA ILE A 67 7.46 -7.01 1.57
C ILE A 67 7.42 -8.12 2.63
N LEU A 68 7.31 -9.38 2.20
CA LEU A 68 7.31 -10.55 3.09
C LEU A 68 8.69 -10.79 3.70
N ASP A 69 9.75 -10.79 2.89
CA ASP A 69 11.12 -10.98 3.34
C ASP A 69 11.52 -9.93 4.39
N GLU A 70 11.14 -8.69 4.14
CA GLU A 70 11.41 -7.59 5.05
C GLU A 70 10.39 -7.44 6.19
N ARG A 71 9.36 -8.26 6.21
CA ARG A 71 8.27 -8.26 7.22
C ARG A 71 7.58 -6.89 7.38
N MET A 72 7.42 -6.16 6.28
CA MET A 72 6.83 -4.82 6.29
C MET A 72 5.31 -4.86 6.35
N ALA A 73 4.69 -5.84 5.70
CA ALA A 73 3.24 -6.01 5.66
C ALA A 73 2.87 -7.48 5.39
N GLN A 74 1.57 -7.76 5.42
CA GLN A 74 0.96 -9.02 5.00
C GLN A 74 0.26 -8.75 3.65
N PRO A 75 0.89 -9.01 2.50
CA PRO A 75 0.30 -8.75 1.20
C PRO A 75 -0.79 -9.76 0.86
N ILE A 76 -1.85 -9.27 0.19
CA ILE A 76 -2.94 -10.06 -0.37
C ILE A 76 -3.02 -9.75 -1.86
N LEU A 77 -2.76 -10.72 -2.72
CA LEU A 77 -2.84 -10.56 -4.17
C LEU A 77 -4.24 -10.89 -4.69
N LEU A 78 -4.83 -10.01 -5.50
CA LEU A 78 -6.07 -10.32 -6.21
C LEU A 78 -5.79 -10.75 -7.64
N GLY A 79 -6.34 -11.91 -8.01
CA GLY A 79 -6.25 -12.44 -9.38
C GLY A 79 -6.29 -13.96 -9.44
N PRO A 80 -6.31 -14.52 -10.66
CA PRO A 80 -6.33 -15.95 -10.88
C PRO A 80 -5.05 -16.60 -10.32
N ARG A 81 -5.19 -17.45 -9.32
CA ARG A 81 -4.07 -18.13 -8.63
C ARG A 81 -3.10 -18.78 -9.61
N GLN A 82 -3.62 -19.57 -10.54
CA GLN A 82 -2.78 -20.28 -11.52
C GLN A 82 -1.89 -19.33 -12.35
N ARG A 83 -2.43 -18.15 -12.71
CA ARG A 83 -1.68 -17.15 -13.49
C ARG A 83 -0.58 -16.50 -12.66
N ILE A 84 -0.86 -16.23 -11.37
CA ILE A 84 0.12 -15.64 -10.44
C ILE A 84 1.24 -16.65 -10.19
N GLU A 85 0.90 -17.90 -9.91
CA GLU A 85 1.85 -18.98 -9.67
C GLU A 85 2.74 -19.24 -10.90
N ALA A 86 2.16 -19.34 -12.09
CA ALA A 86 2.91 -19.53 -13.34
C ALA A 86 3.90 -18.37 -13.60
N MET A 87 3.45 -17.13 -13.40
CA MET A 87 4.31 -15.94 -13.60
C MET A 87 5.47 -15.88 -12.59
N ALA A 88 5.22 -16.28 -11.35
CA ALA A 88 6.24 -16.34 -10.32
C ALA A 88 7.28 -17.44 -10.65
N GLU A 89 6.82 -18.64 -11.06
CA GLU A 89 7.68 -19.75 -11.47
C GLU A 89 8.55 -19.39 -12.68
N GLU A 90 7.95 -18.84 -13.74
CA GLU A 90 8.70 -18.38 -14.94
C GLU A 90 9.77 -17.33 -14.62
N SER A 91 9.53 -16.53 -13.56
CA SER A 91 10.44 -15.47 -13.11
C SER A 91 11.42 -15.93 -12.03
N GLY A 92 11.36 -17.18 -11.59
CA GLY A 92 12.20 -17.73 -10.53
C GLY A 92 11.94 -17.12 -9.15
N ILE A 93 10.71 -16.65 -8.90
CA ILE A 93 10.30 -16.05 -7.64
C ILE A 93 9.63 -17.15 -6.80
N PRO A 94 10.20 -17.52 -5.65
CA PRO A 94 9.54 -18.46 -4.74
C PRO A 94 8.34 -17.76 -4.08
N LEU A 95 7.14 -18.27 -4.30
CA LEU A 95 5.98 -17.76 -3.58
C LEU A 95 5.99 -18.30 -2.15
N ASP A 96 6.02 -17.39 -1.19
CA ASP A 96 5.86 -17.75 0.23
C ASP A 96 4.45 -18.29 0.48
N SER A 97 4.35 -19.35 1.28
CA SER A 97 3.07 -19.93 1.72
C SER A 97 2.21 -18.96 2.53
N ALA A 98 2.79 -17.91 3.10
CA ALA A 98 2.09 -16.84 3.79
C ALA A 98 1.41 -15.84 2.84
N LEU A 99 1.70 -15.90 1.52
CA LEU A 99 1.10 -15.01 0.54
C LEU A 99 -0.34 -15.44 0.23
N GLU A 100 -1.30 -14.63 0.68
CA GLU A 100 -2.71 -14.86 0.38
C GLU A 100 -3.02 -14.45 -1.07
N ILE A 101 -3.62 -15.36 -1.85
CA ILE A 101 -4.07 -15.10 -3.21
C ILE A 101 -5.57 -15.35 -3.28
N ILE A 102 -6.33 -14.32 -3.72
CA ILE A 102 -7.79 -14.37 -3.82
C ILE A 102 -8.20 -14.02 -5.26
N ASP A 103 -8.99 -14.88 -5.89
CA ASP A 103 -9.65 -14.54 -7.14
C ASP A 103 -11.10 -14.09 -6.84
N PRO A 104 -11.46 -12.82 -7.11
CA PRO A 104 -12.81 -12.30 -6.92
C PRO A 104 -13.91 -13.10 -7.65
N ARG A 105 -13.54 -13.85 -8.69
CA ARG A 105 -14.48 -14.62 -9.51
C ARG A 105 -14.83 -15.98 -8.93
N THR A 106 -13.98 -16.51 -8.07
CA THR A 106 -14.13 -17.90 -7.56
C THR A 106 -14.20 -17.99 -6.05
N THR A 107 -13.98 -16.88 -5.35
CA THR A 107 -14.02 -16.85 -3.89
C THR A 107 -15.46 -16.91 -3.36
N ASP A 108 -15.64 -17.57 -2.23
CA ASP A 108 -16.89 -17.62 -1.47
C ASP A 108 -17.28 -16.25 -0.84
N ARG A 109 -16.35 -15.30 -0.80
CA ARG A 109 -16.60 -13.95 -0.25
C ARG A 109 -17.46 -13.09 -1.18
N HIS A 110 -17.58 -13.45 -2.46
CA HIS A 110 -18.21 -12.64 -3.51
C HIS A 110 -19.64 -12.25 -3.15
N ASP A 111 -20.49 -13.22 -2.81
CA ASP A 111 -21.91 -12.99 -2.53
C ASP A 111 -22.11 -12.04 -1.35
N ARG A 112 -21.31 -12.19 -0.30
CA ARG A 112 -21.35 -11.31 0.86
C ARG A 112 -20.97 -9.88 0.51
N TYR A 113 -19.94 -9.70 -0.32
CA TYR A 113 -19.47 -8.37 -0.74
C TYR A 113 -20.46 -7.71 -1.68
N GLU A 114 -21.07 -8.46 -2.60
CA GLU A 114 -22.14 -8.00 -3.48
C GLU A 114 -23.33 -7.48 -2.68
N GLN A 115 -23.82 -8.27 -1.72
CA GLN A 115 -24.96 -7.89 -0.87
C GLN A 115 -24.67 -6.63 -0.06
N GLU A 116 -23.49 -6.54 0.55
CA GLU A 116 -23.10 -5.37 1.34
C GLU A 116 -22.94 -4.12 0.45
N PHE A 117 -22.30 -4.24 -0.70
CA PHE A 117 -22.16 -3.13 -1.64
C PHE A 117 -23.52 -2.65 -2.16
N TYR A 118 -24.41 -3.58 -2.51
CA TYR A 118 -25.79 -3.25 -2.89
C TYR A 118 -26.50 -2.50 -1.75
N ARG A 119 -26.43 -3.00 -0.53
CA ARG A 119 -27.05 -2.37 0.65
C ARG A 119 -26.55 -0.93 0.83
N MET A 120 -25.27 -0.68 0.64
CA MET A 120 -24.65 0.64 0.77
C MET A 120 -25.08 1.62 -0.33
N ARG A 121 -25.26 1.13 -1.57
CA ARG A 121 -25.35 1.98 -2.76
C ARG A 121 -26.68 1.92 -3.50
N GLN A 122 -27.65 1.09 -3.12
CA GLN A 122 -28.95 0.97 -3.79
C GLN A 122 -29.68 2.31 -3.95
N ARG A 123 -29.63 3.18 -2.93
CA ARG A 123 -30.23 4.52 -2.98
C ARG A 123 -29.48 5.50 -3.89
N LYS A 124 -28.33 5.12 -4.37
CA LYS A 124 -27.50 5.88 -5.32
C LYS A 124 -27.51 5.25 -6.71
N GLY A 125 -28.49 4.40 -6.99
CA GLY A 125 -28.74 3.83 -8.32
C GLY A 125 -28.00 2.52 -8.64
N VAL A 126 -27.34 1.90 -7.66
CA VAL A 126 -26.73 0.58 -7.87
C VAL A 126 -27.82 -0.49 -7.80
N THR A 127 -27.95 -1.29 -8.86
CA THR A 127 -28.82 -2.46 -8.92
C THR A 127 -28.05 -3.72 -8.43
N VAL A 128 -28.76 -4.80 -8.13
CA VAL A 128 -28.14 -6.09 -7.76
C VAL A 128 -27.19 -6.56 -8.87
N SER A 129 -27.63 -6.53 -10.13
CA SER A 129 -26.78 -6.92 -11.27
C SER A 129 -25.52 -6.07 -11.36
N LEU A 130 -25.64 -4.75 -11.20
CA LEU A 130 -24.46 -3.86 -11.20
C LEU A 130 -23.54 -4.13 -10.01
N ALA A 131 -24.08 -4.44 -8.83
CA ALA A 131 -23.28 -4.79 -7.67
C ALA A 131 -22.48 -6.07 -7.93
N HIS A 132 -23.11 -7.08 -8.51
CA HIS A 132 -22.45 -8.31 -8.93
C HIS A 132 -21.26 -8.03 -9.89
N GLU A 133 -21.52 -7.29 -10.97
CA GLU A 133 -20.49 -6.97 -11.96
C GLU A 133 -19.32 -6.19 -11.36
N LEU A 134 -19.61 -5.21 -10.50
CA LEU A 134 -18.57 -4.39 -9.86
C LEU A 134 -17.72 -5.21 -8.87
N MET A 135 -18.30 -6.18 -8.18
CA MET A 135 -17.53 -7.04 -7.27
C MET A 135 -16.57 -8.00 -8.00
N LEU A 136 -16.75 -8.24 -9.29
CA LEU A 136 -15.78 -8.95 -10.12
C LEU A 136 -14.54 -8.10 -10.46
N LEU A 137 -14.65 -6.77 -10.31
CA LEU A 137 -13.54 -5.84 -10.53
C LEU A 137 -12.64 -5.78 -9.29
N ARG A 138 -11.38 -6.09 -9.44
CA ARG A 138 -10.41 -6.25 -8.35
C ARG A 138 -10.29 -5.01 -7.45
N ASN A 139 -10.36 -3.79 -8.01
CA ASN A 139 -10.32 -2.56 -7.21
C ASN A 139 -11.56 -2.40 -6.33
N TYR A 140 -12.75 -2.77 -6.81
CA TYR A 140 -13.97 -2.79 -6.02
C TYR A 140 -13.91 -3.87 -4.93
N PHE A 141 -13.49 -5.06 -5.30
CA PHE A 141 -13.32 -6.18 -4.36
C PHE A 141 -12.32 -5.84 -3.24
N GLY A 142 -11.15 -5.31 -3.60
CA GLY A 142 -10.13 -4.88 -2.64
C GLY A 142 -10.62 -3.74 -1.71
N ALA A 143 -11.37 -2.77 -2.24
CA ALA A 143 -12.00 -1.73 -1.43
C ALA A 143 -13.03 -2.30 -0.45
N MET A 144 -13.80 -3.33 -0.83
CA MET A 144 -14.71 -4.04 0.08
C MET A 144 -13.97 -4.80 1.18
N MET A 145 -12.83 -5.42 0.88
CA MET A 145 -11.97 -6.04 1.90
C MET A 145 -11.55 -5.04 2.97
N VAL A 146 -11.16 -3.83 2.55
CA VAL A 146 -10.79 -2.76 3.48
C VAL A 146 -12.01 -2.28 4.29
N HIS A 147 -13.15 -2.07 3.63
CA HIS A 147 -14.39 -1.64 4.29
C HIS A 147 -14.87 -2.63 5.36
N LEU A 148 -14.77 -3.92 5.09
CA LEU A 148 -15.18 -5.00 6.01
C LEU A 148 -14.11 -5.34 7.05
N GLY A 149 -12.97 -4.66 7.05
CA GLY A 149 -11.88 -4.91 7.99
C GLY A 149 -11.10 -6.20 7.73
N GLU A 150 -11.22 -6.77 6.54
CA GLU A 150 -10.44 -7.95 6.11
C GLU A 150 -9.07 -7.58 5.57
N ALA A 151 -8.87 -6.31 5.25
CA ALA A 151 -7.58 -5.69 4.96
C ALA A 151 -7.49 -4.31 5.60
N ASP A 152 -6.29 -3.81 5.79
CA ASP A 152 -6.02 -2.51 6.42
C ASP A 152 -5.76 -1.41 5.39
N GLY A 153 -5.47 -1.79 4.14
CA GLY A 153 -5.21 -0.86 3.06
C GLY A 153 -5.18 -1.53 1.69
N ILE A 154 -5.17 -0.70 0.65
CA ILE A 154 -5.12 -1.12 -0.75
C ILE A 154 -4.05 -0.31 -1.48
N VAL A 155 -3.24 -0.97 -2.31
CA VAL A 155 -2.23 -0.35 -3.19
C VAL A 155 -2.52 -0.77 -4.62
N SER A 156 -2.84 0.18 -5.48
CA SER A 156 -3.22 -0.03 -6.88
C SER A 156 -2.77 1.13 -7.77
N GLY A 157 -2.82 0.94 -9.08
CA GLY A 157 -2.54 1.98 -10.08
C GLY A 157 -1.36 1.69 -10.99
N LEU A 158 -0.88 0.44 -11.05
CA LEU A 158 0.19 0.05 -11.97
C LEU A 158 -0.32 -0.02 -13.42
N THR A 159 -1.49 -0.63 -13.63
CA THR A 159 -2.10 -0.86 -14.95
C THR A 159 -3.46 -0.17 -15.10
N THR A 160 -4.03 0.30 -14.00
CA THR A 160 -5.34 0.93 -13.95
C THR A 160 -5.19 2.45 -13.90
N ASN A 161 -6.03 3.19 -14.61
CA ASN A 161 -6.01 4.64 -14.55
C ASN A 161 -6.46 5.17 -13.18
N TYR A 162 -6.10 6.42 -12.88
CA TYR A 162 -6.35 7.04 -11.59
C TYR A 162 -7.82 7.06 -11.19
N ALA A 163 -8.72 7.38 -12.13
CA ALA A 163 -10.16 7.46 -11.85
C ALA A 163 -10.76 6.10 -11.49
N ASP A 164 -10.34 5.03 -12.16
CA ASP A 164 -10.83 3.68 -11.91
C ASP A 164 -10.21 3.05 -10.65
N THR A 165 -9.08 3.58 -10.20
CA THR A 165 -8.49 3.23 -8.91
C THR A 165 -9.19 3.97 -7.76
N LEU A 166 -9.43 5.28 -7.91
CA LEU A 166 -9.97 6.11 -6.84
C LEU A 166 -11.49 5.94 -6.63
N ARG A 167 -12.24 5.73 -7.72
CA ARG A 167 -13.71 5.60 -7.68
C ARG A 167 -14.21 4.52 -6.71
N PRO A 168 -13.67 3.29 -6.69
CA PRO A 168 -14.04 2.27 -5.70
C PRO A 168 -13.79 2.73 -4.26
N ALA A 169 -12.65 3.34 -3.99
CA ALA A 169 -12.32 3.84 -2.66
C ALA A 169 -13.32 4.91 -2.18
N LEU A 170 -13.66 5.88 -3.03
CA LEU A 170 -14.64 6.92 -2.71
C LEU A 170 -16.06 6.37 -2.56
N GLN A 171 -16.41 5.34 -3.32
CA GLN A 171 -17.76 4.75 -3.27
C GLN A 171 -17.96 3.83 -2.07
N ILE A 172 -16.93 3.13 -1.64
CA ILE A 172 -17.01 2.06 -0.63
C ILE A 172 -16.47 2.55 0.70
N ILE A 173 -15.25 3.06 0.75
CA ILE A 173 -14.60 3.52 1.97
C ILE A 173 -15.10 4.92 2.34
N GLY A 174 -15.18 5.80 1.35
CA GLY A 174 -15.60 7.19 1.54
C GLY A 174 -14.56 8.05 2.25
N THR A 175 -15.01 9.22 2.72
CA THR A 175 -14.21 10.14 3.54
C THR A 175 -14.56 9.98 5.02
N ARG A 176 -13.68 10.41 5.90
CA ARG A 176 -14.00 10.56 7.32
C ARG A 176 -15.17 11.53 7.50
N PRO A 177 -15.97 11.42 8.58
CA PRO A 177 -17.13 12.29 8.80
C PRO A 177 -16.79 13.78 8.93
N ASP A 178 -15.58 14.09 9.39
CA ASP A 178 -15.04 15.43 9.60
C ASP A 178 -14.36 16.03 8.35
N VAL A 179 -14.28 15.26 7.26
CA VAL A 179 -13.61 15.66 6.01
C VAL A 179 -14.62 15.73 4.87
N ARG A 180 -14.73 16.87 4.21
CA ARG A 180 -15.71 17.10 3.13
C ARG A 180 -15.33 16.41 1.82
N LYS A 181 -14.04 16.41 1.47
CA LYS A 181 -13.52 15.85 0.21
C LYS A 181 -12.26 15.05 0.48
N ALA A 182 -12.06 14.02 -0.32
CA ALA A 182 -10.78 13.32 -0.36
C ALA A 182 -9.73 14.22 -1.01
N ALA A 183 -8.52 14.20 -0.50
CA ALA A 183 -7.37 14.87 -1.07
C ALA A 183 -6.22 13.90 -1.23
N GLY A 184 -5.44 14.08 -2.30
CA GLY A 184 -4.23 13.30 -2.52
C GLY A 184 -3.01 14.01 -1.94
N MET A 185 -2.10 13.25 -1.31
CA MET A 185 -0.82 13.79 -0.86
C MET A 185 0.34 13.01 -1.49
N THR A 186 1.26 13.76 -2.10
CA THR A 186 2.50 13.21 -2.63
C THR A 186 3.67 13.69 -1.77
N ILE A 187 4.48 12.75 -1.30
CA ILE A 187 5.70 13.04 -0.54
C ILE A 187 6.88 12.88 -1.51
N LEU A 188 7.56 13.97 -1.81
CA LEU A 188 8.76 13.98 -2.64
C LEU A 188 10.00 14.01 -1.73
N ALA A 189 10.69 12.88 -1.65
CA ALA A 189 11.92 12.75 -0.88
C ALA A 189 13.14 13.04 -1.77
N MET A 190 13.71 14.23 -1.61
CA MET A 190 14.97 14.61 -2.24
C MET A 190 16.15 14.20 -1.34
N ARG A 191 17.38 14.39 -1.84
CA ARG A 191 18.58 14.00 -1.10
C ARG A 191 18.65 14.61 0.30
N ASP A 192 18.31 15.90 0.42
CA ASP A 192 18.48 16.68 1.64
C ASP A 192 17.18 17.26 2.21
N GLN A 193 16.04 17.10 1.51
CA GLN A 193 14.77 17.73 1.86
C GLN A 193 13.58 16.85 1.52
N LEU A 194 12.48 17.03 2.26
CA LEU A 194 11.18 16.46 1.97
C LEU A 194 10.22 17.56 1.56
N TYR A 195 9.47 17.32 0.49
CA TYR A 195 8.38 18.18 0.06
C TYR A 195 7.06 17.43 0.13
N PHE A 196 6.03 18.12 0.60
CA PHE A 196 4.68 17.61 0.67
C PHE A 196 3.81 18.40 -0.32
N PHE A 197 3.24 17.72 -1.29
CA PHE A 197 2.32 18.28 -2.27
C PHE A 197 0.92 17.72 -2.00
N ALA A 198 -0.01 18.57 -1.64
CA ALA A 198 -1.41 18.27 -1.43
C ALA A 198 -2.24 19.40 -2.03
N ASP A 199 -3.24 19.18 -2.71
CA ASP A 199 -3.84 18.13 -3.50
C ASP A 199 -3.53 18.35 -4.99
N VAL A 200 -2.77 17.45 -5.63
CA VAL A 200 -2.32 17.63 -7.01
C VAL A 200 -3.15 16.85 -8.04
N SER A 201 -4.21 16.15 -7.61
CA SER A 201 -4.87 15.19 -8.51
C SER A 201 -6.38 15.02 -8.30
N VAL A 202 -6.96 15.47 -7.21
CA VAL A 202 -8.38 15.22 -6.90
C VAL A 202 -9.23 16.48 -7.12
N THR A 203 -8.78 17.62 -6.60
CA THR A 203 -9.53 18.88 -6.66
C THR A 203 -8.87 19.85 -7.64
N ILE A 204 -9.60 20.23 -8.71
CA ILE A 204 -9.07 21.09 -9.78
C ILE A 204 -9.04 22.56 -9.35
N ASP A 205 -10.10 23.03 -8.69
CA ASP A 205 -10.28 24.43 -8.27
C ASP A 205 -10.82 24.45 -6.84
N PRO A 206 -9.94 24.37 -5.82
CA PRO A 206 -10.36 24.32 -4.43
C PRO A 206 -10.79 25.70 -3.93
N THR A 207 -11.85 25.74 -3.14
CA THR A 207 -12.23 26.94 -2.36
C THR A 207 -11.23 27.20 -1.23
N ALA A 208 -11.25 28.39 -0.63
CA ALA A 208 -10.40 28.72 0.50
C ALA A 208 -10.62 27.76 1.71
N GLU A 209 -11.86 27.33 1.94
CA GLU A 209 -12.21 26.37 2.99
C GLU A 209 -11.64 24.97 2.68
N GLU A 210 -11.72 24.54 1.41
CA GLU A 210 -11.17 23.27 0.97
C GLU A 210 -9.63 23.26 1.05
N LEU A 211 -8.96 24.38 0.72
CA LEU A 211 -7.52 24.52 0.93
C LEU A 211 -7.14 24.41 2.41
N ALA A 212 -7.92 24.97 3.30
CA ALA A 212 -7.70 24.84 4.74
C ALA A 212 -7.87 23.37 5.19
N ASP A 213 -8.92 22.68 4.71
CA ASP A 213 -9.14 21.25 5.02
C ASP A 213 -7.99 20.35 4.49
N ILE A 214 -7.40 20.71 3.33
CA ILE A 214 -6.26 19.98 2.75
C ILE A 214 -4.97 20.20 3.56
N ALA A 215 -4.82 21.37 4.18
CA ALA A 215 -3.61 21.74 4.91
C ALA A 215 -3.52 21.20 6.35
N ILE A 216 -4.64 20.73 6.91
CA ILE A 216 -4.75 20.19 8.28
C ILE A 216 -4.68 18.67 8.29
#